data_e06477e76449c760b199ac81658432eb
#
_entry.id   e06477e76449c760b199ac81658432eb
#
_cell.length_a   1.000
_cell.length_b   1.000
_cell.length_c   1.000
_cell.angle_alpha   90.00
_cell.angle_beta   90.00
_cell.angle_gamma   90.00
#
_symmetry.space_group_name_H-M   'P 1'
#
loop_
_entity.id
_entity.type
_entity.pdbx_description
1 polymer ?
#
loop_
_entity_poly.entity_id
_entity_poly.type
_entity_poly.pdbx_seq_one_letter_code
_entity_poly.pdbx_strand_id
1 'polypeptide(L)'
;VLCDFANYVGPEDASLDAQRRIWDKVGSWYGDKIAAVHFKGQNFRPDGTLYSTSLEDSCVDYAGGFAMLKQMPQAAFPVLREEAVPARAASDIAFMRKFCE
;
A
#
# COMPACT_ATOMS: atom_id res chain seq x y z
N VAL A 1 -3.29 -15.05 0.84
CA VAL A 1 -3.96 -13.77 0.68
C VAL A 1 -3.02 -12.77 0.01
N LEU A 2 -3.52 -12.11 -0.99
CA LEU A 2 -2.83 -11.01 -1.67
C LEU A 2 -3.18 -9.71 -0.95
N CYS A 3 -2.19 -9.00 -0.46
CA CYS A 3 -2.39 -7.73 0.25
C CYS A 3 -2.26 -6.56 -0.72
N ASP A 4 -3.38 -5.94 -1.06
CA ASP A 4 -3.42 -4.69 -1.81
C ASP A 4 -3.84 -3.57 -0.85
N PHE A 5 -2.87 -2.87 -0.28
CA PHE A 5 -3.12 -1.83 0.71
C PHE A 5 -4.08 -0.75 0.20
N ALA A 6 -3.97 -0.39 -1.08
CA ALA A 6 -4.81 0.65 -1.66
C ALA A 6 -6.31 0.30 -1.61
N ASN A 7 -6.65 -0.97 -1.73
CA ASN A 7 -8.04 -1.42 -1.71
C ASN A 7 -8.72 -1.26 -0.35
N TYR A 8 -7.95 -1.09 0.73
CA TYR A 8 -8.50 -0.89 2.08
C TYR A 8 -8.73 0.58 2.43
N VAL A 9 -8.23 1.51 1.61
CA VAL A 9 -8.26 2.94 1.90
C VAL A 9 -9.34 3.62 1.08
N GLY A 10 -10.35 4.16 1.76
CA GLY A 10 -11.40 4.99 1.15
C GLY A 10 -11.11 6.49 1.31
N PRO A 11 -11.96 7.36 0.73
CA PRO A 11 -11.79 8.81 0.83
C PRO A 11 -11.77 9.34 2.27
N GLU A 12 -12.45 8.65 3.18
CA GLU A 12 -12.52 8.98 4.60
C GLU A 12 -11.28 8.54 5.38
N ASP A 13 -10.39 7.76 4.78
CA ASP A 13 -9.24 7.15 5.44
C ASP A 13 -7.92 7.85 5.12
N ALA A 14 -7.97 9.13 4.72
CA ALA A 14 -6.78 9.84 4.27
C ALA A 14 -5.76 10.14 5.38
N SER A 15 -6.19 10.16 6.66
CA SER A 15 -5.28 10.40 7.77
C SER A 15 -4.40 9.17 8.07
N LEU A 16 -3.19 9.42 8.57
CA LEU A 16 -2.28 8.34 8.97
C LEU A 16 -2.87 7.50 10.12
N ASP A 17 -3.58 8.13 11.06
CA ASP A 17 -4.20 7.42 12.18
C ASP A 17 -5.30 6.48 11.70
N ALA A 18 -6.13 6.91 10.75
CA ALA A 18 -7.16 6.06 10.15
C ALA A 18 -6.54 4.85 9.45
N GLN A 19 -5.49 5.08 8.66
CA GLN A 19 -4.81 4.00 7.95
C GLN A 19 -4.09 3.05 8.91
N ARG A 20 -3.51 3.52 9.99
CA ARG A 20 -2.91 2.67 11.01
C ARG A 20 -3.92 1.71 11.62
N ARG A 21 -5.12 2.17 11.92
CA ARG A 21 -6.19 1.31 12.40
C ARG A 21 -6.54 0.23 11.38
N ILE A 22 -6.52 0.57 10.09
CA ILE A 22 -6.74 -0.39 9.02
C ILE A 22 -5.60 -1.42 8.97
N TRP A 23 -4.34 -0.98 9.05
CA TRP A 23 -3.19 -1.90 9.02
C TRP A 23 -3.20 -2.86 10.21
N ASP A 24 -3.58 -2.39 11.40
CA ASP A 24 -3.71 -3.24 12.57
C ASP A 24 -4.78 -4.32 12.37
N LYS A 25 -5.91 -3.97 11.77
CA LYS A 25 -6.96 -4.95 11.43
C LYS A 25 -6.51 -5.94 10.38
N VAL A 26 -5.88 -5.48 9.31
CA VAL A 26 -5.37 -6.35 8.23
C VAL A 26 -4.35 -7.33 8.79
N GLY A 27 -3.42 -6.86 9.61
CA GLY A 27 -2.44 -7.70 10.27
C GLY A 27 -3.07 -8.74 11.19
N SER A 28 -4.08 -8.34 11.95
CA SER A 28 -4.82 -9.22 12.85
C SER A 28 -5.61 -10.30 12.09
N TRP A 29 -6.21 -9.94 10.95
CA TRP A 29 -7.08 -10.87 10.20
C TRP A 29 -6.31 -11.78 9.25
N TYR A 30 -5.27 -11.28 8.59
CA TYR A 30 -4.63 -11.96 7.49
C TYR A 30 -3.11 -12.03 7.58
N GLY A 31 -2.48 -11.41 8.58
CA GLY A 31 -1.05 -11.16 8.59
C GLY A 31 -0.18 -12.38 8.26
N ASP A 32 -0.43 -13.52 8.92
CA ASP A 32 0.31 -14.77 8.69
C ASP A 32 -0.04 -15.46 7.37
N LYS A 33 -1.07 -14.99 6.67
CA LYS A 33 -1.57 -15.55 5.41
C LYS A 33 -1.24 -14.69 4.20
N ILE A 34 -0.58 -13.55 4.38
CA ILE A 34 -0.21 -12.68 3.27
C ILE A 34 0.92 -13.34 2.46
N ALA A 35 0.64 -13.58 1.18
CA ALA A 35 1.59 -14.23 0.27
C ALA A 35 2.34 -13.24 -0.62
N ALA A 36 1.74 -12.08 -0.91
CA ALA A 36 2.32 -11.06 -1.78
C ALA A 36 1.68 -9.71 -1.49
N VAL A 37 2.34 -8.63 -1.89
CA VAL A 37 1.89 -7.26 -1.70
C VAL A 37 1.80 -6.54 -3.04
N HIS A 38 0.68 -5.89 -3.30
CA HIS A 38 0.50 -5.01 -4.46
C HIS A 38 0.69 -3.56 -4.06
N PHE A 39 1.46 -2.85 -4.85
CA PHE A 39 1.56 -1.39 -4.81
C PHE A 39 0.62 -0.79 -5.85
N LYS A 40 -0.14 0.21 -5.45
CA LYS A 40 -1.00 0.98 -6.34
C LYS A 40 -0.96 2.44 -5.91
N GLY A 41 -0.76 3.35 -6.85
CA GLY A 41 -0.82 4.78 -6.59
C GLY A 41 -2.23 5.31 -6.80
N GLN A 42 -2.82 5.89 -5.76
CA GLN A 42 -4.16 6.46 -5.82
C GLN A 42 -4.31 7.66 -4.90
N ASN A 43 -5.26 8.50 -5.27
CA ASN A 43 -5.74 9.57 -4.40
C ASN A 43 -7.22 9.84 -4.72
N PHE A 44 -7.85 10.69 -3.92
CA PHE A 44 -9.27 11.00 -4.07
C PHE A 44 -9.47 12.47 -4.37
N ARG A 45 -10.42 12.78 -5.28
CA ARG A 45 -10.86 14.15 -5.54
C ARG A 45 -11.78 14.63 -4.42
N PRO A 46 -12.04 15.94 -4.31
CA PRO A 46 -12.94 16.45 -3.27
C PRO A 46 -14.34 15.84 -3.29
N ASP A 47 -14.82 15.34 -4.45
CA ASP A 47 -16.09 14.64 -4.57
C ASP A 47 -16.04 13.17 -4.17
N GLY A 48 -14.86 12.67 -3.75
CA GLY A 48 -14.67 11.29 -3.34
C GLY A 48 -14.30 10.33 -4.47
N THR A 49 -14.18 10.78 -5.71
CA THR A 49 -13.79 9.90 -6.82
C THR A 49 -12.32 9.60 -6.81
N LEU A 50 -11.98 8.34 -7.11
CA LEU A 50 -10.63 7.81 -7.17
C LEU A 50 -9.92 8.26 -8.45
N TYR A 51 -8.62 8.58 -8.35
CA TYR A 51 -7.77 8.75 -9.52
C TYR A 51 -6.38 8.16 -9.27
N SER A 52 -5.72 7.75 -10.36
CA SER A 52 -4.39 7.12 -10.31
C SER A 52 -3.29 8.18 -10.14
N THR A 53 -2.29 7.85 -9.33
CA THR A 53 -1.10 8.69 -9.11
C THR A 53 0.18 7.85 -9.22
N SER A 54 1.34 8.52 -9.16
CA SER A 54 2.57 7.83 -8.81
C SER A 54 2.47 7.28 -7.38
N LEU A 55 3.32 6.32 -7.03
CA LEU A 55 3.34 5.79 -5.66
C LEU A 55 3.72 6.88 -4.65
N GLU A 56 4.64 7.75 -5.02
CA GLU A 56 5.09 8.86 -4.17
C GLU A 56 3.96 9.84 -3.82
N ASP A 57 3.05 10.07 -4.77
CA ASP A 57 1.93 11.01 -4.60
C ASP A 57 0.66 10.34 -4.08
N SER A 58 0.70 9.05 -3.81
CA SER A 58 -0.44 8.28 -3.31
C SER A 58 -0.79 8.68 -1.88
N CYS A 59 -2.10 8.66 -1.57
CA CYS A 59 -2.58 8.85 -0.21
C CYS A 59 -2.37 7.62 0.69
N VAL A 60 -1.97 6.49 0.12
CA VAL A 60 -1.78 5.24 0.87
C VAL A 60 -0.51 5.32 1.72
N ASP A 61 -0.63 5.01 3.00
CA ASP A 61 0.50 4.96 3.94
C ASP A 61 1.23 3.62 3.82
N TYR A 62 2.08 3.49 2.80
CA TYR A 62 2.88 2.28 2.62
C TYR A 62 3.92 2.08 3.73
N ALA A 63 4.46 3.15 4.28
CA ALA A 63 5.41 3.04 5.39
C ALA A 63 4.77 2.36 6.61
N GLY A 64 3.56 2.77 6.99
CA GLY A 64 2.79 2.13 8.06
C GLY A 64 2.40 0.70 7.74
N GLY A 65 1.97 0.45 6.50
CA GLY A 65 1.63 -0.91 6.03
C GLY A 65 2.82 -1.86 6.13
N PHE A 66 3.99 -1.45 5.66
CA PHE A 66 5.20 -2.28 5.74
C PHE A 66 5.73 -2.42 7.17
N ALA A 67 5.54 -1.43 8.03
CA ALA A 67 5.86 -1.57 9.46
C ALA A 67 5.03 -2.71 10.09
N MET A 68 3.76 -2.83 9.71
CA MET A 68 2.92 -3.97 10.11
C MET A 68 3.47 -5.30 9.57
N LEU A 69 3.81 -5.34 8.27
CA LEU A 69 4.32 -6.55 7.64
C LEU A 69 5.61 -7.07 8.26
N LYS A 70 6.49 -6.18 8.73
CA LYS A 70 7.75 -6.57 9.39
C LYS A 70 7.54 -7.32 10.70
N GLN A 71 6.36 -7.25 11.28
CA GLN A 71 6.00 -7.98 12.50
C GLN A 71 5.44 -9.38 12.21
N MET A 72 5.21 -9.71 10.95
CA MET A 72 4.65 -10.99 10.54
C MET A 72 5.74 -12.07 10.47
N PRO A 73 5.35 -13.38 10.59
CA PRO A 73 6.33 -14.46 10.62
C PRO A 73 6.99 -14.75 9.27
N GLN A 74 6.40 -14.28 8.16
CA GLN A 74 6.97 -14.52 6.83
C GLN A 74 8.32 -13.80 6.68
N ALA A 75 9.31 -14.51 6.11
CA ALA A 75 10.65 -13.96 5.94
C ALA A 75 10.72 -12.86 4.86
N ALA A 76 9.85 -12.94 3.86
CA ALA A 76 9.83 -12.00 2.74
C ALA A 76 8.46 -11.98 2.08
N PHE A 77 8.17 -10.85 1.40
CA PHE A 77 6.95 -10.68 0.61
C PHE A 77 7.32 -10.29 -0.81
N PRO A 78 6.90 -11.04 -1.84
CA PRO A 78 6.96 -10.56 -3.21
C PRO A 78 6.11 -9.30 -3.37
N VAL A 79 6.63 -8.30 -4.08
CA VAL A 79 5.93 -7.05 -4.32
C VAL A 79 5.69 -6.84 -5.81
N LEU A 80 4.56 -6.24 -6.16
CA LEU A 80 4.14 -6.02 -7.53
C LEU A 80 3.50 -4.64 -7.67
N ARG A 81 3.87 -3.91 -8.75
CA ARG A 81 3.20 -2.66 -9.08
C ARG A 81 1.99 -2.94 -9.95
N GLU A 82 0.80 -2.75 -9.43
CA GLU A 82 -0.45 -2.87 -10.17
C GLU A 82 -0.73 -1.59 -10.96
N GLU A 83 -1.29 -1.71 -12.15
CA GLU A 83 -1.63 -0.57 -13.03
C GLU A 83 -0.43 0.33 -13.33
N ALA A 84 0.71 -0.28 -13.65
CA ALA A 84 1.95 0.45 -13.92
C ALA A 84 1.81 1.35 -15.15
N VAL A 85 2.28 2.59 -15.02
CA VAL A 85 2.33 3.57 -16.11
C VAL A 85 3.80 3.78 -16.48
N PRO A 86 4.20 3.56 -17.75
CA PRO A 86 5.61 3.67 -18.15
C PRO A 86 6.26 5.00 -17.77
N ALA A 87 5.56 6.11 -17.88
CA ALA A 87 6.08 7.44 -17.53
C ALA A 87 6.43 7.57 -16.03
N ARG A 88 5.89 6.70 -15.17
CA ARG A 88 6.13 6.70 -13.72
C ARG A 88 7.06 5.59 -13.26
N ALA A 89 7.53 4.74 -14.17
CA ALA A 89 8.22 3.50 -13.83
C ALA A 89 9.46 3.74 -12.95
N ALA A 90 10.30 4.69 -13.31
CA ALA A 90 11.54 4.96 -12.59
C ALA A 90 11.27 5.44 -11.15
N SER A 91 10.34 6.38 -10.95
CA SER A 91 9.99 6.88 -9.63
C SER A 91 9.28 5.83 -8.77
N ASP A 92 8.41 5.03 -9.39
CA ASP A 92 7.69 3.97 -8.68
C ASP A 92 8.65 2.85 -8.22
N ILE A 93 9.60 2.46 -9.06
CA ILE A 93 10.63 1.48 -8.68
C ILE A 93 11.47 2.00 -7.52
N ALA A 94 11.90 3.27 -7.57
CA ALA A 94 12.67 3.88 -6.49
C ALA A 94 11.87 3.90 -5.18
N PHE A 95 10.59 4.21 -5.25
CA PHE A 95 9.69 4.19 -4.09
C PHE A 95 9.57 2.77 -3.50
N MET A 96 9.31 1.77 -4.33
CA MET A 96 9.15 0.38 -3.88
C MET A 96 10.42 -0.15 -3.21
N ARG A 97 11.59 0.21 -3.73
CA ARG A 97 12.89 -0.23 -3.18
C ARG A 97 13.11 0.20 -1.74
N LYS A 98 12.52 1.30 -1.30
CA LYS A 98 12.61 1.74 0.10
C LYS A 98 12.09 0.70 1.08
N PHE A 99 11.18 -0.16 0.64
CA PHE A 99 10.54 -1.17 1.48
C PHE A 99 11.05 -2.58 1.24
N CYS A 100 11.78 -2.80 0.16
CA CYS A 100 12.25 -4.13 -0.26
C CYS A 100 13.70 -4.42 0.15
N GLU A 101 14.41 -3.41 0.65
CA GLU A 101 15.83 -3.52 1.03
C GLU A 101 16.06 -3.52 2.53
#